data_91e50fdd543666375d29bd22d515ac55
#
_entry.id   91e50fdd543666375d29bd22d515ac55
#
_cell.length_a   1.000
_cell.length_b   1.000
_cell.length_c   1.000
_cell.angle_alpha   90.00
_cell.angle_beta   90.00
_cell.angle_gamma   90.00
#
_symmetry.space_group_name_H-M   'P 1'
#
loop_
_entity.id
_entity.type
_entity.pdbx_description
1 polymer ?
#
loop_
_entity_poly.entity_id
_entity_poly.type
_entity_poly.pdbx_seq_one_letter_code
_entity_poly.pdbx_strand_id
1 'polypeptide(L)'
;EEPAPSEGLKCIPLLTREDMKKEAQPFKNEMKEMVGVPVLHHDIFTNGIEYFRCFFDVKDLEEYTPYLSLLSELISAMDTEKYTKLELSNEILLHAGGISTDLVVYANRHNDDYRFLWEISGKALTGETEKVFDLLAEMLTNTKLFDEKRLYEIIAESRSVKQSSLLSAGHTTAVGRAMAYMKKNAYLTEYIRGIAYYDFLC
;
A
#
# COMPACT_ATOMS: atom_id res chain seq x y z
N GLU A 1 -14.03 -32.07 13.50
CA GLU A 1 -14.87 -30.89 13.77
C GLU A 1 -16.33 -31.33 13.69
N GLU A 2 -17.10 -31.19 14.77
CA GLU A 2 -18.53 -31.42 14.72
C GLU A 2 -19.20 -30.32 13.87
N PRO A 3 -20.09 -30.65 12.93
CA PRO A 3 -20.81 -29.64 12.16
C PRO A 3 -21.74 -28.84 13.11
N ALA A 4 -21.74 -27.51 12.94
CA ALA A 4 -22.61 -26.65 13.74
C ALA A 4 -24.07 -27.07 13.62
N PRO A 5 -24.85 -27.13 14.76
CA PRO A 5 -26.22 -27.57 14.74
C PRO A 5 -27.05 -26.70 13.77
N SER A 6 -27.81 -27.35 12.92
CA SER A 6 -28.59 -26.70 11.84
C SER A 6 -29.57 -25.63 12.34
N GLU A 7 -30.02 -25.73 13.59
CA GLU A 7 -30.86 -24.70 14.24
C GLU A 7 -30.09 -23.43 14.60
N GLY A 8 -28.82 -23.54 15.00
CA GLY A 8 -27.96 -22.39 15.27
C GLY A 8 -27.64 -21.58 14.03
N LEU A 9 -27.58 -22.22 12.86
CA LEU A 9 -27.34 -21.51 11.58
C LEU A 9 -28.53 -20.65 11.15
N LYS A 10 -29.74 -20.93 11.61
CA LYS A 10 -30.95 -20.13 11.32
C LYS A 10 -30.95 -18.76 12.01
N CYS A 11 -30.10 -18.55 13.02
CA CYS A 11 -29.93 -17.26 13.69
C CYS A 11 -29.07 -16.29 12.87
N ILE A 12 -28.34 -16.76 11.85
CA ILE A 12 -27.51 -15.92 10.99
C ILE A 12 -28.42 -15.23 9.99
N PRO A 13 -28.49 -13.88 9.98
CA PRO A 13 -29.30 -13.17 8.99
C PRO A 13 -28.74 -13.43 7.59
N LEU A 14 -29.57 -13.98 6.73
CA LEU A 14 -29.24 -14.19 5.32
C LEU A 14 -29.77 -13.01 4.50
N LEU A 15 -28.93 -12.54 3.59
CA LEU A 15 -29.34 -11.55 2.62
C LEU A 15 -30.41 -12.14 1.69
N THR A 16 -31.53 -11.45 1.57
CA THR A 16 -32.58 -11.76 0.62
C THR A 16 -32.44 -10.93 -0.64
N ARG A 17 -33.21 -11.26 -1.68
CA ARG A 17 -33.19 -10.50 -2.93
C ARG A 17 -33.72 -9.05 -2.74
N GLU A 18 -34.55 -8.85 -1.75
CA GLU A 18 -35.12 -7.55 -1.40
C GLU A 18 -34.11 -6.64 -0.70
N ASP A 19 -33.10 -7.22 -0.04
CA ASP A 19 -32.02 -6.46 0.59
C ASP A 19 -31.05 -5.87 -0.44
N MET A 20 -31.05 -6.38 -1.68
CA MET A 20 -30.20 -5.90 -2.75
C MET A 20 -30.80 -4.66 -3.41
N LYS A 21 -30.11 -3.52 -3.30
CA LYS A 21 -30.48 -2.31 -4.02
C LYS A 21 -30.25 -2.49 -5.51
N LYS A 22 -31.23 -2.08 -6.35
CA LYS A 22 -31.12 -2.15 -7.81
C LYS A 22 -30.08 -1.20 -8.39
N GLU A 23 -29.80 -0.10 -7.70
CA GLU A 23 -28.87 0.92 -8.13
C GLU A 23 -27.75 1.04 -7.13
N ALA A 24 -26.50 1.14 -7.63
CA ALA A 24 -25.35 1.45 -6.80
C ALA A 24 -25.49 2.86 -6.24
N GLN A 25 -25.24 3.04 -4.94
CA GLN A 25 -25.15 4.38 -4.37
C GLN A 25 -23.92 5.08 -4.93
N PRO A 26 -24.06 6.28 -5.52
CA PRO A 26 -22.91 7.04 -5.97
C PRO A 26 -22.07 7.45 -4.77
N PHE A 27 -20.77 7.32 -4.90
CA PHE A 27 -19.83 7.88 -3.92
C PHE A 27 -19.92 9.41 -3.99
N LYS A 28 -20.05 10.05 -2.82
CA LYS A 28 -19.91 11.49 -2.73
C LYS A 28 -18.43 11.84 -2.84
N ASN A 29 -18.07 12.41 -3.98
CA ASN A 29 -16.71 12.86 -4.27
C ASN A 29 -16.69 14.39 -4.25
N GLU A 30 -15.84 14.99 -3.43
CA GLU A 30 -15.66 16.42 -3.37
C GLU A 30 -14.18 16.76 -3.54
N MET A 31 -13.87 17.54 -4.58
CA MET A 31 -12.51 18.05 -4.76
C MET A 31 -12.33 19.29 -3.90
N LYS A 32 -11.37 19.25 -3.00
CA LYS A 32 -10.94 20.36 -2.14
C LYS A 32 -9.49 20.71 -2.43
N GLU A 33 -9.08 21.88 -2.02
CA GLU A 33 -7.69 22.30 -2.01
C GLU A 33 -7.28 22.61 -0.56
N MET A 34 -6.21 21.99 -0.10
CA MET A 34 -5.66 22.23 1.24
C MET A 34 -4.19 22.59 1.10
N VAL A 35 -3.85 23.86 1.45
CA VAL A 35 -2.47 24.37 1.38
C VAL A 35 -1.81 24.14 0.01
N GLY A 36 -2.58 24.36 -1.07
CA GLY A 36 -2.10 24.16 -2.46
C GLY A 36 -2.07 22.70 -2.93
N VAL A 37 -2.53 21.75 -2.10
CA VAL A 37 -2.60 20.34 -2.46
C VAL A 37 -4.03 19.96 -2.79
N PRO A 38 -4.31 19.34 -3.96
CA PRO A 38 -5.63 18.84 -4.28
C PRO A 38 -5.98 17.63 -3.41
N VAL A 39 -7.15 17.66 -2.79
CA VAL A 39 -7.66 16.60 -1.92
C VAL A 39 -8.99 16.10 -2.45
N LEU A 40 -9.08 14.83 -2.77
CA LEU A 40 -10.33 14.16 -3.07
C LEU A 40 -10.96 13.64 -1.77
N HIS A 41 -12.01 14.31 -1.32
CA HIS A 41 -12.70 13.96 -0.09
C HIS A 41 -13.94 13.09 -0.38
N HIS A 42 -14.08 12.04 0.39
CA HIS A 42 -15.22 11.13 0.37
C HIS A 42 -15.96 11.23 1.70
N ASP A 43 -17.13 11.88 1.69
CA ASP A 43 -18.01 11.97 2.87
C ASP A 43 -18.83 10.68 3.00
N ILE A 44 -18.25 9.69 3.68
CA ILE A 44 -18.87 8.38 3.95
C ILE A 44 -18.79 8.07 5.44
N PHE A 45 -19.79 7.34 5.95
CA PHE A 45 -19.79 6.89 7.33
C PHE A 45 -18.74 5.78 7.54
N THR A 46 -17.76 6.04 8.39
CA THR A 46 -16.64 5.14 8.67
C THR A 46 -16.55 4.70 10.13
N ASN A 47 -17.60 4.98 10.91
CA ASN A 47 -17.68 4.63 12.33
C ASN A 47 -16.49 5.17 13.17
N GLY A 48 -16.09 6.42 12.92
CA GLY A 48 -15.02 7.09 13.67
C GLY A 48 -13.61 6.70 13.25
N ILE A 49 -13.42 6.07 12.09
CA ILE A 49 -12.12 5.79 11.50
C ILE A 49 -11.90 6.69 10.30
N GLU A 50 -10.81 7.40 10.27
CA GLU A 50 -10.37 8.20 9.15
C GLU A 50 -9.39 7.41 8.29
N TYR A 51 -9.63 7.37 6.98
CA TYR A 51 -8.76 6.74 5.99
C TYR A 51 -8.16 7.82 5.12
N PHE A 52 -6.86 7.74 4.87
CA PHE A 52 -6.18 8.67 3.98
C PHE A 52 -5.24 7.94 3.03
N ARG A 53 -4.99 8.58 1.89
CA ARG A 53 -3.96 8.20 0.92
C ARG A 53 -3.27 9.45 0.42
N CYS A 54 -1.96 9.47 0.54
CA CYS A 54 -1.12 10.50 -0.04
C CYS A 54 -0.45 9.92 -1.29
N PHE A 55 -0.51 10.66 -2.39
CA PHE A 55 0.06 10.26 -3.66
C PHE A 55 1.14 11.24 -4.08
N PHE A 56 2.32 10.71 -4.39
CA PHE A 56 3.43 11.45 -4.97
C PHE A 56 3.61 10.97 -6.41
N ASP A 57 3.54 11.88 -7.37
CA ASP A 57 3.79 11.54 -8.78
C ASP A 57 5.30 11.31 -8.96
N VAL A 58 5.65 10.08 -9.32
CA VAL A 58 7.05 9.66 -9.53
C VAL A 58 7.29 9.20 -10.97
N LYS A 59 6.44 9.66 -11.90
CA LYS A 59 6.52 9.26 -13.31
C LYS A 59 7.86 9.61 -13.94
N ASP A 60 8.45 10.73 -13.57
CA ASP A 60 9.76 11.16 -14.08
C ASP A 60 10.94 10.34 -13.51
N LEU A 61 10.67 9.46 -12.53
CA LEU A 61 11.64 8.59 -11.89
C LEU A 61 11.48 7.12 -12.30
N GLU A 62 10.82 6.82 -13.41
CA GLU A 62 10.57 5.44 -13.85
C GLU A 62 11.82 4.58 -14.01
N GLU A 63 12.94 5.17 -14.43
CA GLU A 63 14.23 4.47 -14.56
C GLU A 63 14.75 3.94 -13.21
N TYR A 64 14.32 4.57 -12.11
CA TYR A 64 14.70 4.19 -10.74
C TYR A 64 13.64 3.31 -10.04
N THR A 65 12.68 2.75 -10.78
CA THR A 65 11.58 1.93 -10.20
C THR A 65 12.04 0.90 -9.15
N PRO A 66 13.10 0.10 -9.36
CA PRO A 66 13.53 -0.86 -8.34
C PRO A 66 14.03 -0.20 -7.06
N TYR A 67 14.71 0.95 -7.19
CA TYR A 67 15.19 1.73 -6.03
C TYR A 67 14.03 2.36 -5.25
N LEU A 68 13.00 2.85 -5.96
CA LEU A 68 11.78 3.37 -5.31
C LEU A 68 11.02 2.27 -4.57
N SER A 69 10.99 1.05 -5.12
CA SER A 69 10.42 -0.11 -4.44
C SER A 69 11.18 -0.45 -3.16
N LEU A 70 12.50 -0.49 -3.23
CA LEU A 70 13.35 -0.68 -2.06
C LEU A 70 13.17 0.45 -1.04
N LEU A 71 13.11 1.72 -1.48
CA LEU A 71 12.85 2.86 -0.60
C LEU A 71 11.54 2.70 0.17
N SER A 72 10.46 2.23 -0.49
CA SER A 72 9.18 1.97 0.16
C SER A 72 9.30 0.92 1.28
N GLU A 73 10.13 -0.10 1.11
CA GLU A 73 10.41 -1.09 2.15
C GLU A 73 11.25 -0.50 3.29
N LEU A 74 12.28 0.29 2.95
CA LEU A 74 13.22 0.86 3.91
C LEU A 74 12.58 1.84 4.88
N ILE A 75 11.72 2.75 4.39
CA ILE A 75 11.07 3.78 5.22
C ILE A 75 10.29 3.16 6.38
N SER A 76 9.73 1.98 6.20
CA SER A 76 8.99 1.28 7.25
C SER A 76 9.84 0.35 8.11
N ALA A 77 11.11 0.11 7.74
CA ALA A 77 11.96 -0.92 8.35
C ALA A 77 13.25 -0.38 9.01
N MET A 78 13.57 0.90 8.81
CA MET A 78 14.75 1.56 9.37
C MET A 78 14.42 2.39 10.61
N ASP A 79 15.44 2.77 11.36
CA ASP A 79 15.34 3.76 12.42
C ASP A 79 15.15 5.15 11.82
N THR A 80 14.52 6.05 12.57
CA THR A 80 14.47 7.49 12.28
C THR A 80 15.37 8.27 13.23
N GLU A 81 15.44 9.58 13.10
CA GLU A 81 16.18 10.39 14.07
C GLU A 81 15.57 10.33 15.47
N LYS A 82 14.23 10.25 15.54
CA LYS A 82 13.49 10.31 16.80
C LYS A 82 13.19 8.94 17.40
N TYR A 83 13.04 7.91 16.58
CA TYR A 83 12.61 6.58 17.00
C TYR A 83 13.50 5.48 16.45
N THR A 84 13.78 4.47 17.26
CA THR A 84 14.21 3.17 16.74
C THR A 84 13.06 2.51 15.98
N LYS A 85 13.35 1.54 15.12
CA LYS A 85 12.34 0.77 14.39
C LYS A 85 11.27 0.19 15.32
N LEU A 86 11.67 -0.32 16.48
CA LEU A 86 10.74 -0.92 17.43
C LEU A 86 9.82 0.15 18.07
N GLU A 87 10.39 1.28 18.48
CA GLU A 87 9.62 2.39 19.03
C GLU A 87 8.65 2.97 18.00
N LEU A 88 9.11 3.18 16.75
CA LEU A 88 8.27 3.65 15.67
C LEU A 88 7.10 2.69 15.40
N SER A 89 7.37 1.38 15.38
CA SER A 89 6.33 0.36 15.22
C SER A 89 5.30 0.40 16.35
N ASN A 90 5.75 0.59 17.59
CA ASN A 90 4.86 0.71 18.73
C ASN A 90 4.00 1.98 18.66
N GLU A 91 4.59 3.12 18.30
CA GLU A 91 3.84 4.38 18.10
C GLU A 91 2.78 4.23 16.99
N ILE A 92 3.13 3.59 15.88
CA ILE A 92 2.16 3.31 14.81
C ILE A 92 1.03 2.42 15.31
N LEU A 93 1.33 1.36 16.08
CA LEU A 93 0.31 0.47 16.62
C LEU A 93 -0.60 1.14 17.66
N LEU A 94 -0.09 2.11 18.40
CA LEU A 94 -0.87 2.84 19.41
C LEU A 94 -1.83 3.87 18.79
N HIS A 95 -1.41 4.57 17.74
CA HIS A 95 -2.13 5.72 17.18
C HIS A 95 -2.77 5.47 15.82
N ALA A 96 -2.29 4.47 15.09
CA ALA A 96 -2.78 4.14 13.74
C ALA A 96 -3.30 2.70 13.66
N GLY A 97 -4.27 2.49 12.81
CA GLY A 97 -4.65 1.13 12.39
C GLY A 97 -3.71 0.53 11.33
N GLY A 98 -2.57 1.18 11.11
CA GLY A 98 -1.52 0.81 10.17
C GLY A 98 -1.19 1.95 9.20
N ILE A 99 0.06 1.96 8.78
CA ILE A 99 0.61 2.82 7.73
C ILE A 99 1.27 1.89 6.71
N SER A 100 1.06 2.12 5.44
CA SER A 100 1.70 1.38 4.36
C SER A 100 2.19 2.30 3.26
N THR A 101 3.28 1.91 2.63
CA THR A 101 3.90 2.56 1.49
C THR A 101 3.96 1.58 0.32
N ASP A 102 3.59 2.01 -0.87
CA ASP A 102 3.63 1.16 -2.07
C ASP A 102 3.85 2.00 -3.33
N LEU A 103 4.38 1.37 -4.38
CA LEU A 103 4.37 1.93 -5.73
C LEU A 103 3.19 1.37 -6.49
N VAL A 104 2.38 2.26 -7.06
CA VAL A 104 1.17 1.90 -7.79
C VAL A 104 1.18 2.48 -9.21
N VAL A 105 0.69 1.68 -10.15
CA VAL A 105 0.55 2.10 -11.54
C VAL A 105 -0.93 2.04 -11.92
N TYR A 106 -1.54 3.20 -12.06
CA TYR A 106 -2.93 3.31 -12.50
C TYR A 106 -2.99 3.52 -14.00
N ALA A 107 -3.43 2.49 -14.73
CA ALA A 107 -3.66 2.59 -16.16
C ALA A 107 -4.98 3.29 -16.45
N ASN A 108 -4.99 4.14 -17.47
CA ASN A 108 -6.22 4.71 -17.97
C ASN A 108 -7.06 3.62 -18.68
N ARG A 109 -8.37 3.66 -18.47
CA ARG A 109 -9.29 2.66 -19.03
C ARG A 109 -9.56 2.87 -20.53
N HIS A 110 -9.36 4.08 -21.02
CA HIS A 110 -9.79 4.51 -22.36
C HIS A 110 -8.65 4.78 -23.34
N ASN A 111 -7.41 4.87 -22.83
CA ASN A 111 -6.21 5.11 -23.63
C ASN A 111 -5.00 4.44 -22.98
N ASP A 112 -3.83 4.56 -23.60
CA ASP A 112 -2.57 3.98 -23.08
C ASP A 112 -1.88 4.86 -22.03
N ASP A 113 -2.54 5.91 -21.53
CA ASP A 113 -1.99 6.74 -20.48
C ASP A 113 -2.03 6.05 -19.11
N TYR A 114 -1.14 6.41 -18.24
CA TYR A 114 -1.04 5.86 -16.89
C TYR A 114 -0.46 6.89 -15.93
N ARG A 115 -0.72 6.68 -14.63
CA ARG A 115 -0.05 7.38 -13.54
C ARG A 115 0.85 6.40 -12.80
N PHE A 116 2.07 6.81 -12.53
CA PHE A 116 3.01 6.09 -11.69
C PHE A 116 3.20 6.88 -10.41
N LEU A 117 2.71 6.35 -9.31
CA LEU A 117 2.56 7.07 -8.05
C LEU A 117 3.22 6.27 -6.92
N TRP A 118 3.87 6.99 -6.03
CA TRP A 118 4.21 6.46 -4.72
C TRP A 118 3.04 6.77 -3.79
N GLU A 119 2.37 5.74 -3.32
CA GLU A 119 1.22 5.80 -2.43
C GLU A 119 1.63 5.56 -1.00
N ILE A 120 1.21 6.44 -0.10
CA ILE A 120 1.26 6.22 1.33
C ILE A 120 -0.17 6.22 1.83
N SER A 121 -0.57 5.15 2.47
CA SER A 121 -1.92 5.00 3.00
C SER A 121 -1.91 4.68 4.48
N GLY A 122 -2.95 5.13 5.16
CA GLY A 122 -3.12 4.86 6.57
C GLY A 122 -4.56 5.02 7.01
N LYS A 123 -4.80 4.62 8.25
CA LYS A 123 -6.07 4.81 8.94
C LYS A 123 -5.82 5.11 10.41
N ALA A 124 -6.65 5.98 10.96
CA ALA A 124 -6.58 6.40 12.35
C ALA A 124 -7.99 6.53 12.94
N LEU A 125 -8.11 6.46 14.25
CA LEU A 125 -9.32 6.93 14.92
C LEU A 125 -9.41 8.44 14.79
N THR A 126 -10.63 8.96 14.69
CA THR A 126 -10.88 10.40 14.75
C THR A 126 -10.27 10.98 16.02
N GLY A 127 -9.41 11.98 15.87
CA GLY A 127 -8.62 12.58 16.96
C GLY A 127 -7.17 12.10 17.05
N GLU A 128 -6.81 10.98 16.40
CA GLU A 128 -5.42 10.50 16.33
C GLU A 128 -4.74 10.86 15.00
N THR A 129 -5.47 11.42 14.06
CA THR A 129 -5.01 11.68 12.69
C THR A 129 -3.80 12.62 12.64
N GLU A 130 -3.77 13.67 13.45
CA GLU A 130 -2.64 14.59 13.56
C GLU A 130 -1.37 13.84 13.96
N LYS A 131 -1.45 12.99 14.99
CA LYS A 131 -0.31 12.18 15.45
C LYS A 131 0.18 11.21 14.36
N VAL A 132 -0.73 10.65 13.59
CA VAL A 132 -0.37 9.75 12.47
C VAL A 132 0.36 10.51 11.36
N PHE A 133 -0.06 11.75 11.06
CA PHE A 133 0.66 12.59 10.11
C PHE A 133 2.03 13.02 10.62
N ASP A 134 2.21 13.26 11.92
CA ASP A 134 3.52 13.50 12.53
C ASP A 134 4.45 12.30 12.38
N LEU A 135 3.94 11.08 12.59
CA LEU A 135 4.71 9.85 12.38
C LEU A 135 5.08 9.67 10.91
N LEU A 136 4.16 9.97 9.99
CA LEU A 136 4.45 9.97 8.55
C LEU A 136 5.54 10.97 8.18
N ALA A 137 5.45 12.19 8.68
CA ALA A 137 6.45 13.22 8.43
C ALA A 137 7.83 12.75 8.92
N GLU A 138 7.90 12.18 10.13
CA GLU A 138 9.15 11.62 10.68
C GLU A 138 9.70 10.50 9.79
N MET A 139 8.86 9.56 9.35
CA MET A 139 9.24 8.48 8.45
C MET A 139 9.79 8.99 7.10
N LEU A 140 9.14 10.00 6.53
CA LEU A 140 9.50 10.51 5.20
C LEU A 140 10.75 11.38 5.20
N THR A 141 10.99 12.13 6.28
CA THR A 141 12.06 13.15 6.30
C THR A 141 13.28 12.74 7.12
N ASN A 142 13.13 11.84 8.09
CA ASN A 142 14.15 11.57 9.12
C ASN A 142 14.56 10.10 9.18
N THR A 143 14.18 9.26 8.21
CA THR A 143 14.64 7.87 8.15
C THR A 143 16.14 7.81 7.89
N LYS A 144 16.87 7.03 8.71
CA LYS A 144 18.33 6.84 8.63
C LYS A 144 18.70 5.84 7.53
N LEU A 145 18.61 6.26 6.26
CA LEU A 145 18.83 5.38 5.10
C LEU A 145 20.29 4.89 4.95
N PHE A 146 21.26 5.49 5.65
CA PHE A 146 22.69 5.20 5.48
C PHE A 146 23.27 4.24 6.53
N ASP A 147 22.46 3.49 7.26
CA ASP A 147 22.91 2.37 8.08
C ASP A 147 23.16 1.16 7.17
N GLU A 148 24.39 1.02 6.69
CA GLU A 148 24.79 -0.03 5.74
C GLU A 148 24.49 -1.44 6.25
N LYS A 149 24.72 -1.70 7.55
CA LYS A 149 24.46 -3.01 8.14
C LYS A 149 22.98 -3.34 8.08
N ARG A 150 22.15 -2.39 8.53
CA ARG A 150 20.70 -2.56 8.55
C ARG A 150 20.14 -2.67 7.14
N LEU A 151 20.63 -1.84 6.22
CA LEU A 151 20.28 -1.89 4.81
C LEU A 151 20.53 -3.28 4.21
N TYR A 152 21.70 -3.84 4.46
CA TYR A 152 22.05 -5.19 3.99
C TYR A 152 21.10 -6.26 4.55
N GLU A 153 20.78 -6.20 5.85
CA GLU A 153 19.84 -7.12 6.50
C GLU A 153 18.46 -7.07 5.83
N ILE A 154 17.92 -5.86 5.59
CA ILE A 154 16.61 -5.68 4.96
C ILE A 154 16.61 -6.21 3.52
N ILE A 155 17.65 -5.91 2.73
CA ILE A 155 17.76 -6.41 1.35
C ILE A 155 17.82 -7.95 1.34
N ALA A 156 18.57 -8.56 2.24
CA ALA A 156 18.68 -10.01 2.34
C ALA A 156 17.35 -10.67 2.73
N GLU A 157 16.62 -10.05 3.66
CA GLU A 157 15.29 -10.48 4.06
C GLU A 157 14.30 -10.36 2.90
N SER A 158 14.24 -9.18 2.25
CA SER A 158 13.37 -8.92 1.11
C SER A 158 13.63 -9.90 -0.03
N ARG A 159 14.91 -10.16 -0.36
CA ARG A 159 15.29 -11.16 -1.35
C ARG A 159 14.75 -12.55 -1.01
N SER A 160 14.89 -12.98 0.25
CA SER A 160 14.41 -14.30 0.69
C SER A 160 12.90 -14.42 0.60
N VAL A 161 12.17 -13.40 1.05
CA VAL A 161 10.71 -13.33 0.96
C VAL A 161 10.25 -13.35 -0.50
N LYS A 162 10.90 -12.57 -1.37
CA LYS A 162 10.59 -12.56 -2.82
C LYS A 162 10.84 -13.91 -3.46
N GLN A 163 11.95 -14.56 -3.19
CA GLN A 163 12.24 -15.90 -3.72
C GLN A 163 11.14 -16.89 -3.34
N SER A 164 10.74 -16.92 -2.09
CA SER A 164 9.66 -17.80 -1.62
C SER A 164 8.33 -17.48 -2.30
N SER A 165 8.01 -16.19 -2.46
CA SER A 165 6.79 -15.74 -3.14
C SER A 165 6.75 -16.13 -4.61
N LEU A 166 7.86 -15.94 -5.34
CA LEU A 166 7.97 -16.32 -6.76
C LEU A 166 7.79 -17.83 -6.95
N LEU A 167 8.33 -18.65 -6.06
CA LEU A 167 8.20 -20.11 -6.12
C LEU A 167 6.79 -20.58 -5.77
N SER A 168 6.17 -20.02 -4.73
CA SER A 168 4.84 -20.42 -4.27
C SER A 168 3.72 -19.98 -5.22
N ALA A 169 3.92 -18.88 -5.96
CA ALA A 169 2.95 -18.29 -6.88
C ALA A 169 3.44 -18.30 -8.34
N GLY A 170 4.08 -19.39 -8.78
CA GLY A 170 4.73 -19.48 -10.09
C GLY A 170 3.83 -19.16 -11.28
N HIS A 171 2.55 -19.54 -11.23
CA HIS A 171 1.60 -19.23 -12.29
C HIS A 171 1.31 -17.72 -12.42
N THR A 172 1.10 -17.01 -11.31
CA THR A 172 0.91 -15.55 -11.30
C THR A 172 2.17 -14.82 -11.71
N THR A 173 3.32 -15.31 -11.27
CA THR A 173 4.64 -14.81 -11.69
C THR A 173 4.84 -14.90 -13.19
N ALA A 174 4.53 -16.07 -13.79
CA ALA A 174 4.63 -16.28 -15.24
C ALA A 174 3.68 -15.36 -16.03
N VAL A 175 2.43 -15.21 -15.56
CA VAL A 175 1.47 -14.28 -16.17
C VAL A 175 1.94 -12.83 -16.07
N GLY A 176 2.41 -12.38 -14.90
CA GLY A 176 2.96 -11.05 -14.71
C GLY A 176 4.10 -10.76 -15.67
N ARG A 177 5.05 -11.69 -15.78
CA ARG A 177 6.19 -11.60 -16.71
C ARG A 177 5.76 -11.53 -18.16
N ALA A 178 4.81 -12.36 -18.59
CA ALA A 178 4.28 -12.32 -19.95
C ALA A 178 3.57 -10.99 -20.26
N MET A 179 2.77 -10.49 -19.33
CA MET A 179 2.08 -9.20 -19.47
C MET A 179 3.04 -8.01 -19.56
N ALA A 180 4.20 -8.08 -18.93
CA ALA A 180 5.22 -7.03 -18.97
C ALA A 180 5.77 -6.75 -20.38
N TYR A 181 5.72 -7.72 -21.29
CA TYR A 181 6.06 -7.53 -22.72
C TYR A 181 4.95 -6.84 -23.52
N MET A 182 3.74 -6.75 -22.98
CA MET A 182 2.57 -6.28 -23.72
C MET A 182 2.09 -4.90 -23.28
N LYS A 183 2.30 -4.53 -22.02
CA LYS A 183 1.74 -3.31 -21.43
C LYS A 183 2.74 -2.60 -20.52
N LYS A 184 2.82 -1.27 -20.65
CA LYS A 184 3.74 -0.44 -19.86
C LYS A 184 3.48 -0.54 -18.34
N ASN A 185 2.23 -0.55 -17.91
CA ASN A 185 1.90 -0.70 -16.50
C ASN A 185 2.33 -2.06 -15.93
N ALA A 186 2.19 -3.15 -16.70
CA ALA A 186 2.68 -4.46 -16.30
C ALA A 186 4.22 -4.52 -16.29
N TYR A 187 4.88 -3.84 -17.25
CA TYR A 187 6.33 -3.67 -17.25
C TYR A 187 6.82 -3.00 -15.96
N LEU A 188 6.23 -1.88 -15.56
CA LEU A 188 6.59 -1.21 -14.31
C LEU A 188 6.32 -2.09 -13.09
N THR A 189 5.18 -2.80 -13.06
CA THR A 189 4.84 -3.73 -11.98
C THR A 189 5.88 -4.85 -11.85
N GLU A 190 6.46 -5.31 -12.95
CA GLU A 190 7.55 -6.29 -12.95
C GLU A 190 8.81 -5.78 -12.23
N TYR A 191 9.14 -4.50 -12.40
CA TYR A 191 10.26 -3.84 -11.70
C TYR A 191 9.91 -3.40 -10.28
N ILE A 192 8.64 -3.30 -9.93
CA ILE A 192 8.19 -3.00 -8.57
C ILE A 192 8.22 -4.27 -7.70
N ARG A 193 7.74 -5.39 -8.22
CA ARG A 193 7.49 -6.58 -7.37
C ARG A 193 7.63 -7.94 -8.08
N GLY A 194 8.03 -7.97 -9.34
CA GLY A 194 8.20 -9.19 -10.14
C GLY A 194 9.61 -9.78 -10.08
N ILE A 195 9.93 -10.59 -11.11
CA ILE A 195 11.25 -11.22 -11.27
C ILE A 195 12.33 -10.16 -11.44
N ALA A 196 12.08 -9.11 -12.22
CA ALA A 196 13.04 -8.04 -12.44
C ALA A 196 13.43 -7.32 -11.14
N TYR A 197 12.49 -7.17 -10.20
CA TYR A 197 12.80 -6.64 -8.87
C TYR A 197 13.62 -7.64 -8.03
N TYR A 198 13.28 -8.92 -8.10
CA TYR A 198 14.09 -9.96 -7.44
C TYR A 198 15.53 -9.98 -7.95
N ASP A 199 15.74 -9.91 -9.28
CA ASP A 199 17.06 -9.87 -9.90
C ASP A 199 17.87 -8.62 -9.46
N PHE A 200 17.19 -7.49 -9.25
CA PHE A 200 17.81 -6.27 -8.68
C PHE A 200 18.29 -6.46 -7.24
N LEU A 201 17.59 -7.26 -6.42
CA LEU A 201 17.97 -7.54 -5.03
C LEU A 201 19.11 -8.58 -4.92
N CYS A 202 19.48 -9.28 -6.00
CA CYS A 202 20.56 -10.27 -6.04
C CYS A 202 21.92 -9.66 -6.31
#